data_76243055de22665e4693335c09a06546
#
_entry.id   76243055de22665e4693335c09a06546
#
_cell.length_a   1.000
_cell.length_b   1.000
_cell.length_c   1.000
_cell.angle_alpha   90.00
_cell.angle_beta   90.00
_cell.angle_gamma   90.00
#
_symmetry.space_group_name_H-M   'P 1'
#
loop_
_entity.id
_entity.type
_entity.pdbx_description
1 polymer ?
#
loop_
_entity_poly.entity_id
_entity_poly.type
_entity_poly.pdbx_seq_one_letter_code
_entity_poly.pdbx_strand_id
1 'polypeptide(L)'
;MPVHRYEPFHPVDLADRTWPNKKITKAPQWCSVDLRDGNQALIDPMDTPRKLAMFKLLVAMGYKEIEVGFPSASQTDFDFVRKIIEEKLIPDDVVIQVLTQAREALIVRTFESIKGSKQAIVH
;
A
#
# COMPACT_ATOMS: atom_id res chain seq x y z
N MET A 1 5.28 22.49 8.90
CA MET A 1 6.63 21.88 8.80
C MET A 1 7.63 22.95 8.40
N PRO A 2 8.80 23.07 9.06
CA PRO A 2 9.79 24.10 8.74
C PRO A 2 10.63 23.70 7.52
N VAL A 3 10.01 23.63 6.35
CA VAL A 3 10.65 23.16 5.09
C VAL A 3 11.86 24.00 4.69
N HIS A 4 11.93 25.26 5.12
CA HIS A 4 13.07 26.14 4.88
C HIS A 4 14.37 25.72 5.56
N ARG A 5 14.30 24.75 6.49
CA ARG A 5 15.48 24.17 7.16
C ARG A 5 16.13 23.02 6.38
N TYR A 6 15.47 22.56 5.33
CA TYR A 6 15.95 21.44 4.52
C TYR A 6 16.44 21.94 3.18
N GLU A 7 17.71 21.73 2.91
CA GLU A 7 18.31 22.03 1.63
C GLU A 7 18.54 20.74 0.84
N PRO A 8 18.43 20.78 -0.50
CA PRO A 8 18.79 19.64 -1.33
C PRO A 8 20.27 19.29 -1.13
N PHE A 9 20.59 18.00 -1.11
CA PHE A 9 21.96 17.53 -1.10
C PHE A 9 22.73 18.10 -2.31
N HIS A 10 23.93 18.62 -2.10
CA HIS A 10 24.79 19.08 -3.20
C HIS A 10 25.24 17.88 -4.05
N PRO A 11 24.85 17.79 -5.33
CA PRO A 11 25.26 16.70 -6.17
C PRO A 11 26.76 16.77 -6.47
N VAL A 12 27.36 15.60 -6.67
CA VAL A 12 28.74 15.52 -7.19
C VAL A 12 28.72 16.03 -8.63
N ASP A 13 29.58 16.98 -8.95
CA ASP A 13 29.66 17.57 -10.29
C ASP A 13 30.46 16.62 -11.21
N LEU A 14 29.73 15.82 -11.99
CA LEU A 14 30.27 14.94 -13.03
C LEU A 14 29.57 15.29 -14.35
N ALA A 15 30.35 15.68 -15.35
CA ALA A 15 29.83 16.24 -16.60
C ALA A 15 28.94 15.26 -17.40
N ASP A 16 29.15 13.97 -17.23
CA ASP A 16 28.45 12.90 -17.94
C ASP A 16 27.25 12.31 -17.15
N ARG A 17 26.94 12.82 -15.96
CA ARG A 17 25.77 12.38 -15.17
C ARG A 17 24.48 12.88 -15.81
N THR A 18 23.48 11.96 -15.88
CA THR A 18 22.18 12.26 -16.49
C THR A 18 21.05 12.38 -15.46
N TRP A 19 20.67 11.27 -14.84
CA TRP A 19 19.53 11.24 -13.92
C TRP A 19 19.84 11.64 -12.46
N PRO A 20 21.06 11.40 -11.89
CA PRO A 20 21.30 11.67 -10.46
C PRO A 20 21.24 13.16 -10.07
N ASN A 21 21.35 14.06 -11.04
CA ASN A 21 21.23 15.51 -10.80
C ASN A 21 19.79 16.01 -10.87
N LYS A 22 18.84 15.15 -11.25
CA LYS A 22 17.41 15.51 -11.24
C LYS A 22 16.91 15.63 -9.81
N LYS A 23 16.16 16.67 -9.54
CA LYS A 23 15.53 16.92 -8.24
C LYS A 23 14.05 16.55 -8.30
N ILE A 24 13.55 15.94 -7.23
CA ILE A 24 12.13 15.70 -7.05
C ILE A 24 11.48 17.05 -6.73
N THR A 25 10.55 17.50 -7.58
CA THR A 25 9.85 18.78 -7.44
C THR A 25 8.38 18.62 -7.07
N LYS A 26 7.87 17.39 -7.08
CA LYS A 26 6.50 17.06 -6.66
C LYS A 26 6.57 16.03 -5.55
N ALA A 27 5.65 16.15 -4.58
CA ALA A 27 5.51 15.14 -3.54
C ALA A 27 5.22 13.76 -4.16
N PRO A 28 5.87 12.68 -3.67
CA PRO A 28 5.53 11.33 -4.10
C PRO A 28 4.11 10.96 -3.62
N GLN A 29 3.48 10.02 -4.30
CA GLN A 29 2.26 9.42 -3.81
C GLN A 29 2.63 8.47 -2.64
N TRP A 30 1.98 8.66 -1.50
CA TRP A 30 2.21 7.85 -0.31
C TRP A 30 1.35 6.59 -0.35
N CYS A 31 1.97 5.44 -0.06
CA CYS A 31 1.29 4.20 0.24
C CYS A 31 1.24 4.00 1.75
N SER A 32 0.04 3.79 2.31
CA SER A 32 -0.06 3.35 3.71
C SER A 32 0.21 1.86 3.80
N VAL A 33 1.08 1.47 4.72
CA VAL A 33 1.40 0.06 5.03
C VAL A 33 0.87 -0.38 6.40
N ASP A 34 0.04 0.43 7.02
CA ASP A 34 -0.47 0.22 8.39
C ASP A 34 -1.26 -1.10 8.51
N LEU A 35 -2.07 -1.43 7.50
CA LEU A 35 -2.92 -2.64 7.51
C LEU A 35 -2.16 -3.94 7.20
N ARG A 36 -0.95 -3.86 6.67
CA ARG A 36 -0.10 -5.03 6.44
C ARG A 36 1.08 -5.04 7.39
N ASP A 37 2.08 -4.21 7.19
CA ASP A 37 3.33 -4.20 7.97
C ASP A 37 3.09 -3.70 9.41
N GLY A 38 2.35 -2.62 9.56
CA GLY A 38 1.96 -2.11 10.86
C GLY A 38 1.12 -3.12 11.66
N ASN A 39 0.14 -3.75 11.03
CA ASN A 39 -0.69 -4.79 11.65
C ASN A 39 0.14 -6.04 12.03
N GLN A 40 1.10 -6.42 11.20
CA GLN A 40 1.99 -7.55 11.45
C GLN A 40 2.88 -7.34 12.69
N ALA A 41 3.20 -6.09 13.02
CA ALA A 41 4.00 -5.74 14.19
C ALA A 41 3.22 -5.73 15.50
N LEU A 42 1.90 -5.83 15.47
CA LEU A 42 1.06 -5.87 16.68
C LEU A 42 1.16 -7.23 17.37
N ILE A 43 1.19 -7.21 18.71
CA ILE A 43 1.12 -8.43 19.54
C ILE A 43 -0.22 -9.15 19.31
N ASP A 44 -1.31 -8.38 19.20
CA ASP A 44 -2.66 -8.84 18.85
C ASP A 44 -3.08 -8.18 17.53
N PRO A 45 -2.88 -8.87 16.37
CA PRO A 45 -3.24 -8.33 15.07
C PRO A 45 -4.73 -7.99 14.97
N MET A 46 -5.03 -6.98 14.17
CA MET A 46 -6.41 -6.53 13.95
C MET A 46 -7.26 -7.62 13.30
N ASP A 47 -8.45 -7.82 13.86
CA ASP A 47 -9.53 -8.56 13.22
C ASP A 47 -10.14 -7.77 12.04
N THR A 48 -11.04 -8.41 11.29
CA THR A 48 -11.69 -7.78 10.12
C THR A 48 -12.44 -6.49 10.47
N PRO A 49 -13.21 -6.37 11.55
CA PRO A 49 -13.85 -5.12 11.95
C PRO A 49 -12.88 -3.97 12.20
N ARG A 50 -11.77 -4.23 12.93
CA ARG A 50 -10.74 -3.23 13.21
C ARG A 50 -10.01 -2.82 11.92
N LYS A 51 -9.65 -3.78 11.07
CA LYS A 51 -9.06 -3.52 9.74
C LYS A 51 -9.98 -2.64 8.90
N LEU A 52 -11.27 -2.90 8.91
CA LEU A 52 -12.23 -2.10 8.16
C LEU A 52 -12.33 -0.66 8.69
N ALA A 53 -12.33 -0.48 10.01
CA ALA A 53 -12.32 0.85 10.61
C ALA A 53 -11.05 1.63 10.23
N MET A 54 -9.89 0.97 10.29
CA MET A 54 -8.61 1.57 9.89
C MET A 54 -8.57 1.88 8.40
N PHE A 55 -9.06 1.00 7.53
CA PHE A 55 -9.15 1.24 6.09
C PHE A 55 -9.97 2.51 5.77
N LYS A 56 -11.14 2.64 6.39
CA LYS A 56 -11.99 3.82 6.23
C LYS A 56 -11.31 5.10 6.72
N LEU A 57 -10.55 5.02 7.82
CA LEU A 57 -9.77 6.14 8.33
C LEU A 57 -8.68 6.55 7.33
N LEU A 58 -7.91 5.61 6.79
CA LEU A 58 -6.86 5.88 5.80
C LEU A 58 -7.41 6.53 4.53
N VAL A 59 -8.56 6.05 4.05
CA VAL A 59 -9.29 6.67 2.94
C VAL A 59 -9.71 8.10 3.28
N ALA A 60 -10.25 8.33 4.48
CA ALA A 60 -10.66 9.66 4.94
C ALA A 60 -9.47 10.62 5.12
N MET A 61 -8.28 10.11 5.48
CA MET A 61 -7.02 10.86 5.53
C MET A 61 -6.48 11.23 4.14
N GLY A 62 -7.02 10.65 3.07
CA GLY A 62 -6.66 10.96 1.70
C GLY A 62 -5.59 10.06 1.08
N TYR A 63 -5.25 8.94 1.68
CA TYR A 63 -4.37 7.95 1.05
C TYR A 63 -4.99 7.40 -0.23
N LYS A 64 -4.16 7.32 -1.29
CA LYS A 64 -4.56 6.81 -2.62
C LYS A 64 -3.99 5.44 -2.94
N GLU A 65 -2.97 5.02 -2.19
CA GLU A 65 -2.45 3.66 -2.20
C GLU A 65 -2.47 3.12 -0.76
N ILE A 66 -3.04 1.94 -0.57
CA ILE A 66 -3.19 1.31 0.76
C ILE A 66 -2.85 -0.16 0.63
N GLU A 67 -1.77 -0.59 1.31
CA GLU A 67 -1.41 -2.00 1.42
C GLU A 67 -2.32 -2.66 2.47
N VAL A 68 -3.21 -3.53 2.01
CA VAL A 68 -4.34 -4.05 2.81
C VAL A 68 -4.06 -5.40 3.47
N GLY A 69 -3.00 -6.11 3.05
CA GLY A 69 -2.63 -7.35 3.68
C GLY A 69 -1.79 -8.29 2.81
N PHE A 70 -1.61 -9.51 3.34
CA PHE A 70 -0.93 -10.63 2.69
C PHE A 70 -1.90 -11.81 2.53
N PRO A 71 -2.82 -11.74 1.55
CA PRO A 71 -3.95 -12.67 1.44
C PRO A 71 -3.56 -14.13 1.22
N SER A 72 -2.41 -14.40 0.61
CA SER A 72 -1.95 -15.77 0.42
C SER A 72 -1.33 -16.41 1.67
N ALA A 73 -0.95 -15.62 2.67
CA ALA A 73 -0.38 -16.11 3.93
C ALA A 73 -1.38 -16.15 5.08
N SER A 74 -2.47 -15.39 5.02
CA SER A 74 -3.45 -15.26 6.10
C SER A 74 -4.88 -15.33 5.58
N GLN A 75 -5.70 -16.19 6.16
CA GLN A 75 -7.12 -16.26 5.81
C GLN A 75 -7.85 -14.97 6.22
N THR A 76 -7.50 -14.38 7.37
CA THR A 76 -8.06 -13.10 7.81
C THR A 76 -7.80 -11.99 6.79
N ASP A 77 -6.59 -11.94 6.22
CA ASP A 77 -6.26 -10.97 5.19
C ASP A 77 -6.99 -11.26 3.88
N PHE A 78 -7.10 -12.53 3.50
CA PHE A 78 -7.88 -12.93 2.34
C PHE A 78 -9.33 -12.48 2.45
N ASP A 79 -9.98 -12.80 3.56
CA ASP A 79 -11.38 -12.46 3.83
C ASP A 79 -11.60 -10.95 3.89
N PHE A 80 -10.64 -10.22 4.46
CA PHE A 80 -10.68 -8.76 4.50
C PHE A 80 -10.60 -8.15 3.10
N VAL A 81 -9.66 -8.61 2.26
CA VAL A 81 -9.54 -8.15 0.87
C VAL A 81 -10.82 -8.44 0.10
N ARG A 82 -11.36 -9.65 0.21
CA ARG A 82 -12.64 -9.99 -0.41
C ARG A 82 -13.76 -9.07 0.04
N LYS A 83 -13.89 -8.85 1.35
CA LYS A 83 -14.91 -7.99 1.94
C LYS A 83 -14.89 -6.57 1.36
N ILE A 84 -13.74 -5.91 1.33
CA ILE A 84 -13.68 -4.53 0.82
C ILE A 84 -13.98 -4.42 -0.68
N ILE A 85 -13.73 -5.48 -1.45
CA ILE A 85 -14.06 -5.56 -2.88
C ILE A 85 -15.55 -5.84 -3.10
N GLU A 86 -16.08 -6.88 -2.46
CA GLU A 86 -17.46 -7.34 -2.62
C GLU A 86 -18.49 -6.31 -2.12
N GLU A 87 -18.19 -5.64 -1.02
CA GLU A 87 -19.01 -4.57 -0.46
C GLU A 87 -18.75 -3.21 -1.14
N LYS A 88 -17.87 -3.15 -2.16
CA LYS A 88 -17.55 -1.92 -2.93
C LYS A 88 -17.08 -0.76 -2.04
N LEU A 89 -16.25 -1.07 -1.06
CA LEU A 89 -15.77 -0.09 -0.08
C LEU A 89 -14.53 0.68 -0.55
N ILE A 90 -13.94 0.28 -1.67
CA ILE A 90 -12.75 0.91 -2.25
C ILE A 90 -13.21 2.07 -3.14
N PRO A 91 -12.86 3.32 -2.83
CA PRO A 91 -13.16 4.45 -3.70
C PRO A 91 -12.49 4.31 -5.07
N ASP A 92 -13.06 4.93 -6.10
CA ASP A 92 -12.57 4.84 -7.48
C ASP A 92 -11.15 5.37 -7.68
N ASP A 93 -10.71 6.26 -6.81
CA ASP A 93 -9.41 6.91 -6.84
C ASP A 93 -8.40 6.32 -5.82
N VAL A 94 -8.74 5.17 -5.23
CA VAL A 94 -7.89 4.42 -4.30
C VAL A 94 -7.47 3.10 -4.92
N VAL A 95 -6.18 2.81 -4.88
CA VAL A 95 -5.58 1.53 -5.31
C VAL A 95 -5.21 0.73 -4.07
N ILE A 96 -5.70 -0.51 -3.99
CA ILE A 96 -5.25 -1.44 -2.96
C ILE A 96 -3.96 -2.13 -3.38
N GLN A 97 -3.11 -2.41 -2.40
CA GLN A 97 -1.86 -3.15 -2.60
C GLN A 97 -1.87 -4.39 -1.72
N VAL A 98 -1.36 -5.50 -2.25
CA VAL A 98 -1.23 -6.78 -1.55
C VAL A 98 0.15 -7.38 -1.76
N LEU A 99 0.68 -8.00 -0.70
CA LEU A 99 1.95 -8.72 -0.75
C LEU A 99 1.75 -10.15 -1.25
N THR A 100 2.74 -10.66 -2.00
CA THR A 100 2.84 -12.07 -2.32
C THR A 100 4.30 -12.52 -2.42
N GLN A 101 4.56 -13.79 -2.15
CA GLN A 101 5.86 -14.39 -2.47
C GLN A 101 5.86 -14.91 -3.91
N ALA A 102 7.03 -14.94 -4.54
CA ALA A 102 7.22 -15.45 -5.90
C ALA A 102 7.12 -17.00 -5.98
N ARG A 103 5.96 -17.53 -5.57
CA ARG A 103 5.59 -18.95 -5.62
C ARG A 103 4.24 -19.10 -6.29
N GLU A 104 4.12 -19.99 -7.27
CA GLU A 104 2.92 -20.13 -8.10
C GLU A 104 1.63 -20.23 -7.27
N ALA A 105 1.56 -21.15 -6.29
CA ALA A 105 0.37 -21.32 -5.46
C ALA A 105 -0.04 -20.04 -4.70
N LEU A 106 0.95 -19.26 -4.20
CA LEU A 106 0.68 -18.02 -3.48
C LEU A 106 0.26 -16.90 -4.42
N ILE A 107 0.85 -16.84 -5.62
CA ILE A 107 0.45 -15.90 -6.66
C ILE A 107 -1.00 -16.15 -7.08
N VAL A 108 -1.36 -17.42 -7.37
CA VAL A 108 -2.74 -17.80 -7.73
C VAL A 108 -3.72 -17.35 -6.64
N ARG A 109 -3.45 -17.70 -5.38
CA ARG A 109 -4.31 -17.31 -4.25
C ARG A 109 -4.41 -15.79 -4.09
N THR A 110 -3.32 -15.05 -4.31
CA THR A 110 -3.33 -13.59 -4.27
C THR A 110 -4.25 -13.04 -5.35
N PHE A 111 -4.16 -13.53 -6.59
CA PHE A 111 -5.05 -13.11 -7.67
C PHE A 111 -6.51 -13.48 -7.42
N GLU A 112 -6.79 -14.62 -6.79
CA GLU A 112 -8.14 -14.97 -6.33
C GLU A 112 -8.67 -13.93 -5.34
N SER A 113 -7.83 -13.46 -4.40
CA SER A 113 -8.24 -12.49 -3.38
C SER A 113 -8.61 -11.12 -3.98
N ILE A 114 -7.90 -10.67 -5.01
CA ILE A 114 -8.13 -9.35 -5.64
C ILE A 114 -9.12 -9.39 -6.82
N LYS A 115 -9.66 -10.56 -7.13
CA LYS A 115 -10.62 -10.70 -8.24
C LYS A 115 -11.81 -9.76 -8.09
N GLY A 116 -12.08 -8.95 -9.11
CA GLY A 116 -13.17 -7.96 -9.13
C GLY A 116 -12.77 -6.59 -8.57
N SER A 117 -11.53 -6.41 -8.13
CA SER A 117 -11.00 -5.07 -7.87
C SER A 117 -10.83 -4.30 -9.19
N LYS A 118 -11.13 -3.00 -9.18
CA LYS A 118 -10.92 -2.11 -10.34
C LYS A 118 -9.43 -1.95 -10.66
N GLN A 119 -8.62 -1.79 -9.62
CA GLN A 119 -7.17 -1.67 -9.67
C GLN A 119 -6.56 -2.32 -8.43
N ALA A 120 -5.44 -2.99 -8.59
CA ALA A 120 -4.66 -3.54 -7.49
C ALA A 120 -3.17 -3.59 -7.86
N ILE A 121 -2.31 -3.35 -6.87
CA ILE A 121 -0.87 -3.56 -6.94
C ILE A 121 -0.57 -4.88 -6.24
N VAL A 122 0.21 -5.74 -6.90
CA VAL A 122 0.76 -6.97 -6.33
C VAL A 122 2.27 -6.82 -6.27
N HIS A 123 2.88 -6.96 -5.10
CA HIS A 123 4.31 -6.80 -4.91
C HIS A 123 4.94 -7.89 -4.03
#